data_f83d80a8fdac8c2e5c97cce217cbe713
#
_entry.id   f83d80a8fdac8c2e5c97cce217cbe713
#
_cell.length_a   1.000
_cell.length_b   1.000
_cell.length_c   1.000
_cell.angle_alpha   90.00
_cell.angle_beta   90.00
_cell.angle_gamma   90.00
#
_symmetry.space_group_name_H-M   'P 1'
#
loop_
_entity.id
_entity.type
_entity.pdbx_description
1 polymer ?
#
loop_
_entity_poly.entity_id
_entity_poly.type
_entity_poly.pdbx_seq_one_letter_code
_entity_poly.pdbx_strand_id
1 'polypeptide(L)'
;MSSSQDNDSQQRFALGFLAVLILLVVGSVVGTVVTKFGVRHPAPAAAEAPAAVADAVVEVASIKVENGVVKFFFATNSADVAEGAQQALAEVAQGLAAGRKAAISGFHDATGSVEQNAELAKQRAIAVREVLKALGASEEAIELRKPEVSTGTGTEAEARRVEVILLPAN
;
A
#
# COMPACT_ATOMS: atom_id res chain seq x y z
N MET A 1 -20.71 -2.66 64.46
CA MET A 1 -21.27 -2.15 63.22
C MET A 1 -20.45 -0.96 62.78
N SER A 2 -19.34 -1.18 62.10
CA SER A 2 -18.52 -0.08 61.50
C SER A 2 -17.49 -0.71 60.59
N SER A 3 -17.86 -1.07 59.38
CA SER A 3 -16.92 -1.58 58.36
C SER A 3 -17.29 -1.22 56.92
N SER A 4 -18.30 -0.38 56.70
CA SER A 4 -18.77 -0.07 55.33
C SER A 4 -18.32 1.31 54.82
N GLN A 5 -17.72 2.17 55.64
CA GLN A 5 -17.33 3.52 55.22
C GLN A 5 -15.88 3.61 54.68
N ASP A 6 -15.01 2.67 55.04
CA ASP A 6 -13.62 2.70 54.61
C ASP A 6 -13.41 2.19 53.16
N ASN A 7 -14.30 1.35 52.65
CA ASN A 7 -14.21 0.85 51.27
C ASN A 7 -14.61 1.89 50.20
N ASP A 8 -15.56 2.79 50.53
CA ASP A 8 -16.01 3.83 49.59
C ASP A 8 -14.96 4.90 49.32
N SER A 9 -14.19 5.26 50.35
CA SER A 9 -13.09 6.22 50.20
C SER A 9 -11.93 5.65 49.41
N GLN A 10 -11.59 4.39 49.61
CA GLN A 10 -10.54 3.71 48.82
C GLN A 10 -10.94 3.51 47.36
N GLN A 11 -12.20 3.16 47.08
CA GLN A 11 -12.71 3.06 45.71
C GLN A 11 -12.69 4.40 44.97
N ARG A 12 -13.05 5.48 45.63
CA ARG A 12 -13.04 6.85 45.05
C ARG A 12 -11.59 7.29 44.74
N PHE A 13 -10.64 7.00 45.61
CA PHE A 13 -9.22 7.28 45.36
C PHE A 13 -8.66 6.41 44.22
N ALA A 14 -9.02 5.14 44.15
CA ALA A 14 -8.57 4.25 43.07
C ALA A 14 -9.15 4.65 41.69
N LEU A 15 -10.45 5.01 41.64
CA LEU A 15 -11.12 5.53 40.45
C LEU A 15 -10.55 6.88 40.00
N GLY A 16 -10.24 7.78 40.92
CA GLY A 16 -9.60 9.05 40.63
C GLY A 16 -8.21 8.88 40.08
N PHE A 17 -7.42 7.98 40.68
CA PHE A 17 -6.05 7.69 40.19
C PHE A 17 -6.07 7.04 38.79
N LEU A 18 -7.00 6.12 38.55
CA LEU A 18 -7.17 5.49 37.23
C LEU A 18 -7.54 6.51 36.15
N ALA A 19 -8.46 7.44 36.46
CA ALA A 19 -8.87 8.50 35.54
C ALA A 19 -7.71 9.44 35.17
N VAL A 20 -6.88 9.82 36.14
CA VAL A 20 -5.69 10.65 35.90
C VAL A 20 -4.66 9.89 35.05
N LEU A 21 -4.50 8.59 35.30
CA LEU A 21 -3.55 7.76 34.53
C LEU A 21 -3.99 7.59 33.07
N ILE A 22 -5.30 7.40 32.84
CA ILE A 22 -5.87 7.34 31.50
C ILE A 22 -5.68 8.67 30.76
N LEU A 23 -5.94 9.82 31.43
CA LEU A 23 -5.73 11.14 30.84
C LEU A 23 -4.27 11.40 30.48
N LEU A 24 -3.31 10.95 31.31
CA LEU A 24 -1.88 11.05 31.02
C LEU A 24 -1.46 10.21 29.82
N VAL A 25 -1.97 8.99 29.71
CA VAL A 25 -1.68 8.10 28.57
C VAL A 25 -2.28 8.65 27.27
N VAL A 26 -3.57 9.06 27.31
CA VAL A 26 -4.24 9.63 26.13
C VAL A 26 -3.60 10.97 25.74
N GLY A 27 -3.27 11.83 26.69
CA GLY A 27 -2.56 13.09 26.42
C GLY A 27 -1.16 12.88 25.81
N SER A 28 -0.44 11.86 26.26
CA SER A 28 0.87 11.50 25.71
C SER A 28 0.78 10.99 24.28
N VAL A 29 -0.21 10.14 23.97
CA VAL A 29 -0.43 9.61 22.61
C VAL A 29 -0.87 10.71 21.64
N VAL A 30 -1.82 11.56 22.05
CA VAL A 30 -2.29 12.70 21.24
C VAL A 30 -1.16 13.71 21.01
N GLY A 31 -0.37 14.01 22.04
CA GLY A 31 0.78 14.92 21.93
C GLY A 31 1.85 14.45 20.95
N THR A 32 2.15 13.15 20.92
CA THR A 32 3.15 12.58 19.98
C THR A 32 2.64 12.50 18.54
N VAL A 33 1.34 12.31 18.32
CA VAL A 33 0.74 12.32 16.98
C VAL A 33 0.74 13.74 16.41
N VAL A 34 0.37 14.76 17.20
CA VAL A 34 0.36 16.17 16.74
C VAL A 34 1.77 16.67 16.40
N THR A 35 2.79 16.26 17.14
CA THR A 35 4.18 16.68 16.85
C THR A 35 4.83 15.95 15.68
N LYS A 36 4.38 14.73 15.36
CA LYS A 36 4.91 13.98 14.21
C LYS A 36 4.18 14.24 12.89
N PHE A 37 2.90 14.64 12.95
CA PHE A 37 2.09 14.96 11.77
C PHE A 37 1.74 16.45 11.72
N GLY A 38 2.71 17.34 11.91
CA GLY A 38 2.57 18.78 12.01
C GLY A 38 1.53 19.38 11.06
N VAL A 39 0.34 19.68 11.58
CA VAL A 39 -0.64 20.54 10.92
C VAL A 39 -0.13 21.96 11.01
N ARG A 40 0.52 22.45 9.95
CA ARG A 40 0.86 23.87 9.80
C ARG A 40 -0.39 24.64 9.41
N HIS A 41 -0.88 25.46 10.34
CA HIS A 41 -1.82 26.53 9.99
C HIS A 41 -1.07 27.61 9.20
N PRO A 42 -1.57 28.09 8.07
CA PRO A 42 -0.97 29.22 7.37
C PRO A 42 -1.41 30.53 8.02
N ALA A 43 -0.45 31.36 8.43
CA ALA A 43 -0.65 32.77 8.70
C ALA A 43 -0.63 33.55 7.37
N PRO A 44 -1.41 34.64 7.22
CA PRO A 44 -1.57 35.32 5.95
C PRO A 44 -0.49 36.37 5.67
N ALA A 45 -0.17 36.48 4.40
CA ALA A 45 0.38 37.60 3.66
C ALA A 45 1.90 37.78 3.54
N ALA A 46 2.41 37.59 2.33
CA ALA A 46 2.86 38.66 1.47
C ALA A 46 3.15 38.10 0.08
N ALA A 47 2.72 38.83 -0.95
CA ALA A 47 2.88 38.51 -2.35
C ALA A 47 4.35 38.59 -2.77
N GLU A 48 4.87 37.52 -3.38
CA GLU A 48 5.98 37.56 -4.32
C GLU A 48 5.78 36.50 -5.41
N ALA A 49 6.11 36.89 -6.63
CA ALA A 49 5.78 36.32 -7.92
C ALA A 49 6.24 34.88 -8.18
N PRO A 50 5.73 34.20 -9.22
CA PRO A 50 5.70 32.74 -9.33
C PRO A 50 7.07 32.17 -9.69
N ALA A 51 7.72 31.56 -8.71
CA ALA A 51 8.69 30.52 -9.00
C ALA A 51 7.89 29.26 -9.35
N ALA A 52 8.11 28.74 -10.54
CA ALA A 52 7.54 27.50 -11.00
C ALA A 52 7.78 26.39 -9.97
N VAL A 53 6.78 26.12 -9.15
CA VAL A 53 6.70 24.86 -8.42
C VAL A 53 6.42 23.80 -9.49
N ALA A 54 7.46 23.10 -9.92
CA ALA A 54 7.27 21.81 -10.56
C ALA A 54 6.32 21.04 -9.63
N ASP A 55 5.12 20.81 -10.12
CA ASP A 55 4.12 19.95 -9.51
C ASP A 55 4.82 18.60 -9.31
N ALA A 56 5.30 18.34 -8.10
CA ALA A 56 5.77 17.02 -7.73
C ALA A 56 4.49 16.18 -7.67
N VAL A 57 4.11 15.64 -8.81
CA VAL A 57 3.09 14.60 -8.90
C VAL A 57 3.60 13.49 -7.99
N VAL A 58 3.01 13.38 -6.81
CA VAL A 58 3.24 12.22 -5.95
C VAL A 58 2.65 11.04 -6.71
N GLU A 59 3.51 10.33 -7.43
CA GLU A 59 3.12 9.11 -8.13
C GLU A 59 2.72 8.07 -7.06
N VAL A 60 1.42 7.96 -6.84
CA VAL A 60 0.86 6.97 -5.93
C VAL A 60 0.66 5.67 -6.70
N ALA A 61 1.11 4.56 -6.13
CA ALA A 61 0.80 3.24 -6.67
C ALA A 61 -0.71 3.06 -6.81
N SER A 62 -1.17 2.51 -7.93
CA SER A 62 -2.60 2.35 -8.24
C SER A 62 -2.90 1.01 -8.89
N ILE A 63 -4.18 0.63 -8.90
CA ILE A 63 -4.64 -0.64 -9.45
C ILE A 63 -5.79 -0.37 -10.43
N LYS A 64 -5.78 -1.07 -11.56
CA LYS A 64 -6.83 -1.03 -12.56
C LYS A 64 -7.19 -2.44 -12.99
N VAL A 65 -8.46 -2.76 -13.03
CA VAL A 65 -8.96 -4.04 -13.52
C VAL A 65 -9.68 -3.80 -14.84
N GLU A 66 -9.16 -4.38 -15.90
CA GLU A 66 -9.70 -4.23 -17.26
C GLU A 66 -9.70 -5.58 -17.99
N ASN A 67 -10.85 -5.96 -18.53
CA ASN A 67 -10.99 -7.17 -19.35
C ASN A 67 -10.43 -8.46 -18.72
N GLY A 68 -10.57 -8.61 -17.39
CA GLY A 68 -10.05 -9.77 -16.67
C GLY A 68 -8.53 -9.73 -16.43
N VAL A 69 -7.87 -8.60 -16.72
CA VAL A 69 -6.47 -8.32 -16.41
C VAL A 69 -6.41 -7.37 -15.23
N VAL A 70 -5.67 -7.73 -14.19
CA VAL A 70 -5.38 -6.82 -13.07
C VAL A 70 -4.04 -6.15 -13.33
N LYS A 71 -4.06 -4.82 -13.46
CA LYS A 71 -2.87 -3.99 -13.70
C LYS A 71 -2.51 -3.23 -12.45
N PHE A 72 -1.28 -3.42 -11.98
CA PHE A 72 -0.68 -2.70 -10.87
C PHE A 72 0.30 -1.67 -11.41
N PHE A 73 0.08 -0.40 -11.15
CA PHE A 73 0.97 0.69 -11.50
C PHE A 73 1.84 1.05 -10.30
N PHE A 74 3.10 1.37 -10.54
CA PHE A 74 4.09 1.60 -9.48
C PHE A 74 4.69 3.01 -9.61
N ALA A 75 4.98 3.59 -8.46
CA ALA A 75 5.76 4.83 -8.41
C ALA A 75 7.19 4.60 -8.93
N THR A 76 7.86 5.68 -9.31
CA THR A 76 9.25 5.65 -9.76
C THR A 76 10.15 5.04 -8.69
N ASN A 77 11.03 4.13 -9.09
CA ASN A 77 11.98 3.40 -8.23
C ASN A 77 11.34 2.64 -7.04
N SER A 78 10.02 2.36 -7.07
CA SER A 78 9.34 1.57 -6.04
C SER A 78 8.82 0.24 -6.60
N ALA A 79 8.78 -0.76 -5.71
CA ALA A 79 8.10 -2.03 -5.89
C ALA A 79 6.97 -2.22 -4.86
N ASP A 80 6.56 -1.14 -4.18
CA ASP A 80 5.49 -1.17 -3.21
C ASP A 80 4.14 -1.35 -3.91
N VAL A 81 3.42 -2.38 -3.53
CA VAL A 81 2.11 -2.70 -4.10
C VAL A 81 1.06 -1.76 -3.53
N ALA A 82 0.18 -1.24 -4.38
CA ALA A 82 -0.88 -0.34 -3.98
C ALA A 82 -1.83 -0.95 -2.95
N GLU A 83 -2.40 -0.11 -2.09
CA GLU A 83 -3.48 -0.53 -1.19
C GLU A 83 -4.66 -1.10 -1.97
N GLY A 84 -5.35 -2.09 -1.39
CA GLY A 84 -6.44 -2.79 -2.08
C GLY A 84 -6.01 -3.92 -3.01
N ALA A 85 -4.72 -4.25 -3.07
CA ALA A 85 -4.20 -5.34 -3.90
C ALA A 85 -4.87 -6.69 -3.64
N GLN A 86 -5.15 -6.99 -2.37
CA GLN A 86 -5.83 -8.25 -1.99
C GLN A 86 -7.25 -8.32 -2.57
N GLN A 87 -7.99 -7.21 -2.51
CA GLN A 87 -9.35 -7.12 -3.07
C GLN A 87 -9.31 -7.25 -4.60
N ALA A 88 -8.38 -6.57 -5.26
CA ALA A 88 -8.24 -6.63 -6.71
C ALA A 88 -7.83 -8.02 -7.22
N LEU A 89 -7.07 -8.77 -6.43
CA LEU A 89 -6.62 -10.12 -6.76
C LEU A 89 -7.57 -11.23 -6.25
N ALA A 90 -8.66 -10.90 -5.55
CA ALA A 90 -9.57 -11.91 -4.99
C ALA A 90 -10.15 -12.82 -6.06
N GLU A 91 -10.54 -12.29 -7.21
CA GLU A 91 -11.08 -13.06 -8.34
C GLU A 91 -10.01 -13.99 -8.95
N VAL A 92 -8.78 -13.49 -9.08
CA VAL A 92 -7.65 -14.30 -9.53
C VAL A 92 -7.37 -15.43 -8.55
N ALA A 93 -7.34 -15.15 -7.24
CA ALA A 93 -7.12 -16.15 -6.20
C ALA A 93 -8.21 -17.25 -6.21
N GLN A 94 -9.48 -16.88 -6.43
CA GLN A 94 -10.57 -17.85 -6.60
C GLN A 94 -10.35 -18.74 -7.84
N GLY A 95 -9.92 -18.16 -8.95
CA GLY A 95 -9.59 -18.92 -10.15
C GLY A 95 -8.42 -19.88 -9.94
N LEU A 96 -7.40 -19.49 -9.19
CA LEU A 96 -6.27 -20.35 -8.81
C LEU A 96 -6.73 -21.50 -7.89
N ALA A 97 -7.60 -21.22 -6.93
CA ALA A 97 -8.20 -22.26 -6.06
C ALA A 97 -9.07 -23.26 -6.85
N ALA A 98 -9.64 -22.83 -7.98
CA ALA A 98 -10.38 -23.69 -8.91
C ALA A 98 -9.47 -24.47 -9.89
N GLY A 99 -8.14 -24.47 -9.66
CA GLY A 99 -7.16 -25.22 -10.45
C GLY A 99 -6.68 -24.51 -11.72
N ARG A 100 -7.03 -23.23 -11.94
CA ARG A 100 -6.49 -22.43 -13.03
C ARG A 100 -5.08 -21.94 -12.69
N LYS A 101 -4.39 -21.37 -13.68
CA LYS A 101 -3.09 -20.73 -13.49
C LYS A 101 -3.19 -19.24 -13.74
N ALA A 102 -2.32 -18.45 -13.13
CA ALA A 102 -2.15 -17.04 -13.42
C ALA A 102 -0.77 -16.77 -14.00
N ALA A 103 -0.70 -15.86 -14.97
CA ALA A 103 0.54 -15.32 -15.49
C ALA A 103 0.74 -13.91 -14.93
N ILE A 104 1.91 -13.61 -14.43
CA ILE A 104 2.32 -12.30 -13.94
C ILE A 104 3.46 -11.78 -14.82
N SER A 105 3.29 -10.62 -15.43
CA SER A 105 4.26 -9.98 -16.30
C SER A 105 4.60 -8.59 -15.81
N GLY A 106 5.89 -8.30 -15.63
CA GLY A 106 6.39 -6.98 -15.21
C GLY A 106 6.87 -6.17 -16.41
N PHE A 107 6.48 -4.91 -16.47
CA PHE A 107 6.88 -3.93 -17.47
C PHE A 107 7.58 -2.74 -16.81
N HIS A 108 8.44 -2.08 -17.57
CA HIS A 108 9.16 -0.88 -17.16
C HIS A 108 9.04 0.22 -18.22
N ASP A 109 9.35 1.45 -17.87
CA ASP A 109 9.47 2.55 -18.81
C ASP A 109 10.78 2.47 -19.61
N ALA A 110 10.96 3.38 -20.55
CA ALA A 110 12.13 3.42 -21.42
C ALA A 110 13.28 4.29 -20.84
N THR A 111 13.08 4.92 -19.68
CA THR A 111 14.04 5.85 -19.08
C THR A 111 15.09 5.12 -18.23
N GLY A 112 16.36 5.47 -18.39
CA GLY A 112 17.45 4.95 -17.58
C GLY A 112 18.06 3.66 -18.09
N SER A 113 18.63 2.86 -17.17
CA SER A 113 19.30 1.60 -17.50
C SER A 113 18.28 0.48 -17.71
N VAL A 114 18.36 -0.19 -18.85
CA VAL A 114 17.48 -1.32 -19.19
C VAL A 114 17.63 -2.46 -18.20
N GLU A 115 18.85 -2.75 -17.74
CA GLU A 115 19.12 -3.83 -16.78
C GLU A 115 18.51 -3.54 -15.42
N GLN A 116 18.65 -2.30 -14.91
CA GLN A 116 18.08 -1.90 -13.64
C GLN A 116 16.55 -1.91 -13.70
N ASN A 117 15.99 -1.41 -14.79
CA ASN A 117 14.54 -1.38 -15.00
C ASN A 117 13.96 -2.79 -15.13
N ALA A 118 14.65 -3.71 -15.82
CA ALA A 118 14.23 -5.09 -15.92
C ALA A 118 14.24 -5.79 -14.55
N GLU A 119 15.26 -5.54 -13.72
CA GLU A 119 15.32 -6.10 -12.38
C GLU A 119 14.22 -5.51 -11.47
N LEU A 120 13.94 -4.20 -11.56
CA LEU A 120 12.86 -3.57 -10.83
C LEU A 120 11.48 -4.10 -11.27
N ALA A 121 11.26 -4.29 -12.56
CA ALA A 121 10.04 -4.89 -13.08
C ALA A 121 9.84 -6.33 -12.56
N LYS A 122 10.91 -7.11 -12.46
CA LYS A 122 10.90 -8.44 -11.85
C LYS A 122 10.56 -8.37 -10.35
N GLN A 123 11.17 -7.45 -9.60
CA GLN A 123 10.87 -7.25 -8.17
C GLN A 123 9.40 -6.88 -7.95
N ARG A 124 8.83 -6.03 -8.78
CA ARG A 124 7.40 -5.68 -8.78
C ARG A 124 6.51 -6.91 -9.03
N ALA A 125 6.86 -7.72 -10.03
CA ALA A 125 6.13 -8.95 -10.31
C ALA A 125 6.19 -9.95 -9.14
N ILE A 126 7.34 -10.06 -8.47
CA ILE A 126 7.50 -10.88 -7.26
C ILE A 126 6.64 -10.32 -6.14
N ALA A 127 6.61 -9.01 -5.91
CA ALA A 127 5.77 -8.39 -4.86
C ALA A 127 4.28 -8.73 -5.06
N VAL A 128 3.77 -8.65 -6.30
CA VAL A 128 2.40 -9.04 -6.63
C VAL A 128 2.17 -10.56 -6.44
N ARG A 129 3.15 -11.41 -6.78
CA ARG A 129 3.08 -12.85 -6.50
C ARG A 129 2.93 -13.13 -5.02
N GLU A 130 3.69 -12.45 -4.18
CA GLU A 130 3.62 -12.65 -2.72
C GLU A 130 2.23 -12.25 -2.16
N VAL A 131 1.56 -11.26 -2.75
CA VAL A 131 0.15 -10.96 -2.39
C VAL A 131 -0.78 -12.14 -2.74
N LEU A 132 -0.63 -12.75 -3.91
CA LEU A 132 -1.42 -13.95 -4.28
C LEU A 132 -1.12 -15.13 -3.37
N LYS A 133 0.13 -15.36 -2.98
CA LYS A 133 0.51 -16.41 -2.01
C LYS A 133 -0.11 -16.14 -0.64
N ALA A 134 -0.16 -14.89 -0.20
CA ALA A 134 -0.84 -14.49 1.04
C ALA A 134 -2.37 -14.74 0.99
N LEU A 135 -2.96 -14.74 -0.20
CA LEU A 135 -4.35 -15.13 -0.45
C LEU A 135 -4.56 -16.66 -0.58
N GLY A 136 -3.50 -17.45 -0.37
CA GLY A 136 -3.54 -18.91 -0.39
C GLY A 136 -3.25 -19.55 -1.75
N ALA A 137 -2.78 -18.78 -2.73
CA ALA A 137 -2.40 -19.32 -4.03
C ALA A 137 -1.12 -20.18 -3.95
N SER A 138 -1.14 -21.35 -4.59
CA SER A 138 0.05 -22.18 -4.75
C SER A 138 1.04 -21.53 -5.70
N GLU A 139 2.32 -21.60 -5.37
CA GLU A 139 3.39 -21.05 -6.23
C GLU A 139 3.42 -21.71 -7.62
N GLU A 140 3.08 -22.99 -7.71
CA GLU A 140 3.01 -23.75 -8.95
C GLU A 140 1.88 -23.29 -9.90
N ALA A 141 0.85 -22.64 -9.32
CA ALA A 141 -0.24 -22.06 -10.10
C ALA A 141 0.07 -20.65 -10.61
N ILE A 142 1.20 -20.06 -10.21
CA ILE A 142 1.61 -18.71 -10.59
C ILE A 142 2.83 -18.74 -11.48
N GLU A 143 2.71 -18.29 -12.71
CA GLU A 143 3.80 -18.22 -13.67
C GLU A 143 4.32 -16.77 -13.79
N LEU A 144 5.57 -16.54 -13.40
CA LEU A 144 6.26 -15.29 -13.71
C LEU A 144 6.73 -15.32 -15.16
N ARG A 145 6.18 -14.45 -15.99
CA ARG A 145 6.54 -14.36 -17.42
C ARG A 145 7.30 -13.08 -17.70
N LYS A 146 8.48 -13.20 -18.32
CA LYS A 146 9.16 -12.05 -18.92
C LYS A 146 8.45 -11.75 -20.24
N PRO A 147 7.87 -10.55 -20.44
CA PRO A 147 7.27 -10.20 -21.71
C PRO A 147 8.35 -10.09 -22.80
N GLU A 148 8.00 -10.42 -24.05
CA GLU A 148 8.91 -10.28 -25.21
C GLU A 148 9.37 -8.82 -25.36
N VAL A 149 8.44 -7.89 -25.17
CA VAL A 149 8.73 -6.45 -25.08
C VAL A 149 8.48 -6.01 -23.63
N SER A 150 9.56 -5.86 -22.87
CA SER A 150 9.47 -5.48 -21.45
C SER A 150 9.21 -3.99 -21.23
N THR A 151 9.42 -3.16 -22.27
CA THR A 151 9.07 -1.74 -22.24
C THR A 151 7.56 -1.60 -22.36
N GLY A 152 6.93 -1.02 -21.34
CA GLY A 152 5.49 -0.76 -21.32
C GLY A 152 5.09 0.32 -22.33
N THR A 153 3.83 0.32 -22.71
CA THR A 153 3.23 1.33 -23.60
C THR A 153 2.48 2.38 -22.78
N GLY A 154 2.28 3.56 -23.35
CA GLY A 154 1.63 4.70 -22.72
C GLY A 154 2.62 5.69 -22.13
N THR A 155 2.21 6.42 -21.11
CA THR A 155 3.08 7.31 -20.33
C THR A 155 4.10 6.50 -19.52
N GLU A 156 5.16 7.13 -19.04
CA GLU A 156 6.16 6.46 -18.18
C GLU A 156 5.52 5.80 -16.95
N ALA A 157 4.54 6.47 -16.33
CA ALA A 157 3.78 5.93 -15.21
C ALA A 157 2.96 4.69 -15.61
N GLU A 158 2.32 4.70 -16.78
CA GLU A 158 1.56 3.56 -17.30
C GLU A 158 2.48 2.41 -17.76
N ALA A 159 3.70 2.72 -18.15
CA ALA A 159 4.70 1.73 -18.53
C ALA A 159 5.25 0.96 -17.32
N ARG A 160 5.34 1.59 -16.15
CA ARG A 160 5.79 0.96 -14.90
C ARG A 160 4.69 0.14 -14.24
N ARG A 161 4.34 -0.99 -14.84
CA ARG A 161 3.21 -1.81 -14.38
C ARG A 161 3.55 -3.30 -14.28
N VAL A 162 2.73 -3.99 -13.53
CA VAL A 162 2.64 -5.46 -13.53
C VAL A 162 1.23 -5.84 -13.98
N GLU A 163 1.14 -6.79 -14.88
CA GLU A 163 -0.13 -7.34 -15.35
C GLU A 163 -0.29 -8.77 -14.82
N VAL A 164 -1.47 -9.04 -14.27
CA VAL A 164 -1.88 -10.38 -13.80
C VAL A 164 -3.04 -10.85 -14.64
N ILE A 165 -2.87 -11.97 -15.30
CA ILE A 165 -3.87 -12.58 -16.18
C ILE A 165 -4.18 -13.99 -15.69
N LEU A 166 -5.45 -14.28 -15.46
CA LEU A 166 -5.91 -15.62 -15.16
C LEU A 166 -6.02 -16.44 -16.46
N LEU A 167 -5.21 -17.48 -16.58
CA LEU A 167 -5.17 -18.33 -17.77
C LEU A 167 -6.45 -19.17 -17.87
N PRO A 168 -6.89 -19.54 -19.10
CA PRO A 168 -8.00 -20.46 -19.28
C PRO A 168 -7.70 -21.80 -18.57
N ALA A 169 -8.75 -22.48 -18.13
CA ALA A 169 -8.61 -23.85 -17.63
C ALA A 169 -8.19 -24.76 -18.79
N ASN A 170 -7.19 -25.57 -18.57
CA ASN A 170 -6.80 -26.63 -19.48
C ASN A 170 -7.70 -27.85 -19.32
#